data_8125ac94458377bd52fa46f6b500943a
#
_entry.id   8125ac94458377bd52fa46f6b500943a
#
_cell.length_a   1.000
_cell.length_b   1.000
_cell.length_c   1.000
_cell.angle_alpha   90.00
_cell.angle_beta   90.00
_cell.angle_gamma   90.00
#
_symmetry.space_group_name_H-M   'P 1'
#
loop_
_entity.id
_entity.type
_entity.pdbx_description
1 polymer ?
#
loop_
_entity_poly.entity_id
_entity_poly.type
_entity_poly.pdbx_seq_one_letter_code
_entity_poly.pdbx_strand_id
1 'polypeptide(L)'
;MIITKGFYDEIKGVVEVITTNLSNNKAYQYAVDCIREDNKNVNKYVKKQCQEFLNCVDSEHYYIDEKALKITEGFLKLINIMPNKNAYDNLAGFQWFFIVNVLCVKRKSNNKRRYELSIMLIARKNGK
;
A
#
# COMPACT_ATOMS: atom_id res chain seq x y z
N MET A 1 4.95 9.36 5.60
CA MET A 1 5.20 9.78 6.99
C MET A 1 6.20 10.90 7.00
N ILE A 2 5.87 12.00 7.65
CA ILE A 2 6.74 13.19 7.72
C ILE A 2 7.35 13.26 9.11
N ILE A 3 8.67 13.30 9.18
CA ILE A 3 9.41 13.36 10.44
C ILE A 3 10.41 14.51 10.37
N THR A 4 10.40 15.38 11.39
CA THR A 4 11.39 16.46 11.48
C THR A 4 12.78 15.89 11.72
N LYS A 5 13.81 16.61 11.30
CA LYS A 5 15.20 16.16 11.45
C LYS A 5 15.56 15.84 12.91
N GLY A 6 15.17 16.71 13.86
CA GLY A 6 15.45 16.47 15.28
C GLY A 6 14.79 15.21 15.81
N PHE A 7 13.52 15.02 15.45
CA PHE A 7 12.79 13.81 15.82
C PHE A 7 13.38 12.56 15.16
N TYR A 8 13.81 12.69 13.90
CA TYR A 8 14.48 11.62 13.19
C TYR A 8 15.76 11.16 13.91
N ASP A 9 16.58 12.11 14.37
CA ASP A 9 17.83 11.78 15.05
C ASP A 9 17.57 10.97 16.33
N GLU A 10 16.46 11.26 17.04
CA GLU A 10 16.08 10.54 18.26
C GLU A 10 15.55 9.13 17.99
N ILE A 11 14.84 8.93 16.89
CA ILE A 11 14.13 7.67 16.59
C ILE A 11 14.61 7.02 15.29
N LYS A 12 15.82 7.30 14.87
CA LYS A 12 16.39 6.84 13.61
C LYS A 12 16.19 5.34 13.36
N GLY A 13 16.44 4.51 14.35
CA GLY A 13 16.27 3.07 14.22
C GLY A 13 14.83 2.66 13.92
N VAL A 14 13.86 3.34 14.56
CA VAL A 14 12.44 3.09 14.35
C VAL A 14 12.04 3.52 12.93
N VAL A 15 12.51 4.69 12.50
CA VAL A 15 12.23 5.21 11.14
C VAL A 15 12.77 4.27 10.08
N GLU A 16 13.98 3.77 10.23
CA GLU A 16 14.58 2.85 9.28
C GLU A 16 13.79 1.54 9.16
N VAL A 17 13.35 0.98 10.30
CA VAL A 17 12.50 -0.22 10.32
C VAL A 17 11.18 0.03 9.59
N ILE A 18 10.54 1.16 9.87
CA ILE A 18 9.27 1.55 9.22
C ILE A 18 9.44 1.67 7.71
N THR A 19 10.46 2.40 7.27
CA THR A 19 10.74 2.60 5.84
C THR A 19 11.05 1.26 5.16
N THR A 20 11.83 0.41 5.78
CA THR A 20 12.15 -0.92 5.26
C THR A 20 10.90 -1.77 5.10
N ASN A 21 10.01 -1.78 6.09
CA ASN A 21 8.76 -2.53 6.04
C ASN A 21 7.87 -2.07 4.89
N LEU A 22 7.74 -0.75 4.70
CA LEU A 22 6.95 -0.21 3.59
C LEU A 22 7.59 -0.53 2.24
N SER A 23 8.91 -0.39 2.11
CA SER A 23 9.63 -0.68 0.87
C SER A 23 9.50 -2.15 0.45
N ASN A 24 9.36 -3.05 1.40
CA ASN A 24 9.19 -4.48 1.14
C ASN A 24 7.73 -4.88 0.93
N ASN A 25 6.79 -3.95 1.10
CA ASN A 25 5.38 -4.24 0.90
C ASN A 25 5.05 -4.36 -0.59
N LYS A 26 4.32 -5.39 -0.96
CA LYS A 26 3.98 -5.68 -2.36
C LYS A 26 3.13 -4.58 -3.00
N ALA A 27 2.26 -3.91 -2.24
CA ALA A 27 1.47 -2.79 -2.77
C ALA A 27 2.35 -1.61 -3.14
N TYR A 28 3.33 -1.28 -2.28
CA TYR A 28 4.30 -0.22 -2.55
C TYR A 28 5.14 -0.56 -3.78
N GLN A 29 5.65 -1.78 -3.86
CA GLN A 29 6.44 -2.24 -5.03
C GLN A 29 5.63 -2.18 -6.31
N TYR A 30 4.36 -2.58 -6.28
CA TYR A 30 3.47 -2.49 -7.42
C TYR A 30 3.30 -1.05 -7.88
N ALA A 31 3.05 -0.12 -6.95
CA ALA A 31 2.88 1.29 -7.29
C ALA A 31 4.14 1.88 -7.93
N VAL A 32 5.31 1.58 -7.38
CA VAL A 32 6.58 2.05 -7.94
C VAL A 32 6.80 1.50 -9.36
N ASP A 33 6.52 0.22 -9.57
CA ASP A 33 6.68 -0.40 -10.89
C ASP A 33 5.73 0.22 -11.93
N CYS A 34 4.49 0.50 -11.54
CA CYS A 34 3.48 1.03 -12.46
C CYS A 34 3.78 2.44 -12.92
N ILE A 35 4.41 3.27 -12.09
CA ILE A 35 4.68 4.68 -12.46
C ILE A 35 5.95 4.85 -13.29
N ARG A 36 6.76 3.81 -13.47
CA ARG A 36 7.97 3.93 -14.30
C ARG A 36 7.59 4.28 -15.73
N GLU A 37 8.36 5.21 -16.32
CA GLU A 37 8.12 5.68 -17.69
C GLU A 37 8.23 4.57 -18.73
N ASP A 38 9.10 3.60 -18.51
CA ASP A 38 9.33 2.48 -19.41
C ASP A 38 8.22 1.42 -19.35
N ASN A 39 7.33 1.50 -18.35
CA ASN A 39 6.22 0.56 -18.22
C ASN A 39 5.01 1.04 -19.02
N LYS A 40 4.98 0.69 -20.32
CA LYS A 40 3.94 1.12 -21.26
C LYS A 40 2.68 0.27 -21.21
N ASN A 41 2.70 -0.84 -20.48
CA ASN A 41 1.56 -1.75 -20.39
C ASN A 41 0.55 -1.31 -19.34
N VAL A 42 0.83 -0.23 -18.62
CA VAL A 42 -0.02 0.26 -17.55
C VAL A 42 -0.86 1.44 -18.05
N ASN A 43 -2.16 1.35 -17.81
CA ASN A 43 -3.14 2.39 -18.14
C ASN A 43 -2.81 3.69 -17.39
N LYS A 44 -3.05 4.84 -18.05
CA LYS A 44 -2.79 6.17 -17.47
C LYS A 44 -3.56 6.41 -16.16
N TYR A 45 -4.75 5.86 -16.04
CA TYR A 45 -5.57 6.00 -14.82
C TYR A 45 -5.00 5.18 -13.66
N VAL A 46 -4.47 4.00 -13.96
CA VAL A 46 -3.76 3.18 -12.96
C VAL A 46 -2.49 3.88 -12.50
N LYS A 47 -1.73 4.46 -13.43
CA LYS A 47 -0.53 5.24 -13.09
C LYS A 47 -0.85 6.42 -12.19
N LYS A 48 -1.94 7.13 -12.48
CA LYS A 48 -2.39 8.26 -11.65
C LYS A 48 -2.74 7.78 -10.24
N GLN A 49 -3.47 6.69 -10.12
CA GLN A 49 -3.84 6.13 -8.83
C GLN A 49 -2.61 5.69 -8.02
N CYS A 50 -1.64 5.07 -8.68
CA CYS A 50 -0.38 4.68 -8.05
C CYS A 50 0.41 5.89 -7.58
N GLN A 51 0.44 6.96 -8.36
CA GLN A 51 1.12 8.20 -7.97
C GLN A 51 0.46 8.83 -6.76
N GLU A 52 -0.87 8.85 -6.71
CA GLU A 52 -1.61 9.36 -5.56
C GLU A 52 -1.32 8.55 -4.30
N PHE A 53 -1.23 7.23 -4.42
CA PHE A 53 -0.85 6.37 -3.29
C PHE A 53 0.55 6.70 -2.79
N LEU A 54 1.53 6.83 -3.68
CA LEU A 54 2.89 7.15 -3.31
C LEU A 54 3.01 8.54 -2.68
N ASN A 55 2.20 9.48 -3.14
CA ASN A 55 2.14 10.81 -2.53
C ASN A 55 1.64 10.77 -1.08
N CYS A 56 0.82 9.79 -0.72
CA CYS A 56 0.32 9.64 0.65
C CYS A 56 1.41 9.20 1.64
N VAL A 57 2.52 8.66 1.15
CA VAL A 57 3.64 8.26 2.02
C VAL A 57 4.23 9.48 2.72
N ASP A 58 4.24 10.63 2.05
CA ASP A 58 4.79 11.89 2.58
C ASP A 58 3.84 13.04 2.27
N SER A 59 2.62 12.99 2.81
CA SER A 59 1.58 13.98 2.57
C SER A 59 1.23 14.73 3.86
N GLU A 60 0.80 15.99 3.71
CA GLU A 60 0.27 16.78 4.83
C GLU A 60 -1.09 16.29 5.30
N HIS A 61 -1.88 15.69 4.40
CA HIS A 61 -3.28 15.35 4.67
C HIS A 61 -3.51 13.86 4.90
N TYR A 62 -2.63 13.01 4.40
CA TYR A 62 -2.80 11.56 4.44
C TYR A 62 -1.55 10.87 4.95
N TYR A 63 -1.73 9.66 5.45
CA TYR A 63 -0.62 8.81 5.87
C TYR A 63 -0.96 7.35 5.64
N ILE A 64 0.06 6.50 5.60
CA ILE A 64 -0.12 5.06 5.58
C ILE A 64 0.02 4.55 7.00
N ASP A 65 -1.08 3.96 7.52
CA ASP A 65 -1.12 3.44 8.88
C ASP A 65 -0.35 2.12 8.95
N GLU A 66 0.82 2.16 9.52
CA GLU A 66 1.69 0.99 9.62
C GLU A 66 1.14 -0.10 10.51
N LYS A 67 0.43 0.26 11.55
CA LYS A 67 -0.23 -0.72 12.41
C LYS A 67 -1.29 -1.48 11.63
N ALA A 68 -2.11 -0.77 10.84
CA ALA A 68 -3.09 -1.39 9.95
C ALA A 68 -2.40 -2.25 8.88
N LEU A 69 -1.27 -1.80 8.35
CA LEU A 69 -0.50 -2.55 7.37
C LEU A 69 -0.01 -3.88 7.94
N LYS A 70 0.56 -3.87 9.14
CA LYS A 70 1.03 -5.09 9.81
C LYS A 70 -0.11 -6.05 10.13
N ILE A 71 -1.24 -5.52 10.59
CA ILE A 71 -2.43 -6.32 10.87
C ILE A 71 -2.95 -6.97 9.58
N THR A 72 -3.00 -6.21 8.50
CA THR A 72 -3.43 -6.71 7.19
C THR A 72 -2.49 -7.80 6.68
N GLU A 73 -1.19 -7.59 6.74
CA GLU A 73 -0.20 -8.59 6.34
C GLU A 73 -0.34 -9.88 7.16
N GLY A 74 -0.46 -9.76 8.48
CA GLY A 74 -0.63 -10.91 9.36
C GLY A 74 -1.91 -11.69 9.07
N PHE A 75 -3.00 -10.97 8.84
CA PHE A 75 -4.28 -11.59 8.49
C PHE A 75 -4.21 -12.35 7.17
N LEU A 76 -3.57 -11.76 6.15
CA LEU A 76 -3.43 -12.41 4.84
C LEU A 76 -2.55 -13.65 4.89
N LYS A 77 -1.63 -13.76 5.84
CA LYS A 77 -0.85 -14.98 6.05
C LYS A 77 -1.69 -16.14 6.58
N LEU A 78 -2.81 -15.85 7.23
CA LEU A 78 -3.71 -16.85 7.81
C LEU A 78 -4.80 -17.33 6.85
N ILE A 79 -5.06 -16.59 5.78
CA ILE A 79 -6.12 -16.92 4.81
C ILE A 79 -5.52 -17.72 3.65
N ASN A 80 -6.13 -18.85 3.34
CA ASN A 80 -5.78 -19.63 2.15
C ASN A 80 -6.74 -19.26 1.00
N ILE A 81 -6.17 -18.81 -0.12
CA ILE A 81 -6.94 -18.54 -1.35
C ILE A 81 -7.07 -19.76 -2.23
N MET A 82 -6.19 -20.74 -2.01
CA MET A 82 -6.22 -22.06 -2.62
C MET A 82 -5.64 -23.06 -1.62
N PRO A 83 -5.86 -24.39 -1.78
CA PRO A 83 -5.28 -25.38 -0.86
C PRO A 83 -3.76 -25.17 -0.71
N ASN A 84 -3.30 -25.02 0.52
CA ASN A 84 -1.90 -24.82 0.89
C ASN A 84 -1.26 -23.55 0.32
N LYS A 85 -2.07 -22.56 -0.09
CA LYS A 85 -1.57 -21.28 -0.61
C LYS A 85 -2.23 -20.11 0.12
N ASN A 86 -1.45 -19.45 0.98
CA ASN A 86 -1.96 -18.27 1.70
C ASN A 86 -2.07 -17.05 0.79
N ALA A 87 -2.88 -16.09 1.21
CA ALA A 87 -3.09 -14.85 0.45
C ALA A 87 -1.81 -13.99 0.43
N TYR A 88 -1.05 -13.97 1.51
CA TYR A 88 0.13 -13.11 1.61
C TYR A 88 1.13 -13.39 0.48
N ASP A 89 1.44 -14.67 0.21
CA ASP A 89 2.43 -15.03 -0.80
C ASP A 89 1.86 -15.14 -2.22
N ASN A 90 0.54 -15.25 -2.36
CA ASN A 90 -0.07 -15.64 -3.63
C ASN A 90 -1.00 -14.59 -4.25
N LEU A 91 -1.27 -13.48 -3.56
CA LEU A 91 -2.00 -12.36 -4.16
C LEU A 91 -1.12 -11.63 -5.18
N ALA A 92 -1.73 -11.23 -6.29
CA ALA A 92 -1.05 -10.40 -7.29
C ALA A 92 -0.84 -8.97 -6.78
N GLY A 93 0.11 -8.26 -7.39
CA GLY A 93 0.45 -6.90 -6.98
C GLY A 93 -0.74 -5.94 -7.00
N PHE A 94 -1.61 -6.00 -8.02
CA PHE A 94 -2.77 -5.12 -8.09
C PHE A 94 -3.79 -5.41 -6.99
N GLN A 95 -3.92 -6.66 -6.55
CA GLN A 95 -4.79 -7.05 -5.44
C GLN A 95 -4.25 -6.49 -4.12
N TRP A 96 -2.95 -6.60 -3.89
CA TRP A 96 -2.27 -5.99 -2.75
C TRP A 96 -2.47 -4.47 -2.72
N PHE A 97 -2.29 -3.83 -3.88
CA PHE A 97 -2.45 -2.38 -4.02
C PHE A 97 -3.86 -1.94 -3.62
N PHE A 98 -4.89 -2.65 -4.11
CA PHE A 98 -6.27 -2.34 -3.75
C PHE A 98 -6.52 -2.48 -2.25
N ILE A 99 -6.10 -3.58 -1.66
CA ILE A 99 -6.31 -3.86 -0.23
C ILE A 99 -5.64 -2.79 0.64
N VAL A 100 -4.39 -2.45 0.36
CA VAL A 100 -3.64 -1.46 1.15
C VAL A 100 -4.25 -0.07 0.99
N ASN A 101 -4.68 0.31 -0.21
CA ASN A 101 -5.35 1.60 -0.40
C ASN A 101 -6.65 1.71 0.38
N VAL A 102 -7.42 0.63 0.44
CA VAL A 102 -8.71 0.63 1.14
C VAL A 102 -8.52 0.64 2.65
N LEU A 103 -7.59 -0.14 3.17
CA LEU A 103 -7.49 -0.41 4.61
C LEU A 103 -6.43 0.41 5.34
N CYS A 104 -5.38 0.82 4.66
CA CYS A 104 -4.20 1.36 5.34
C CYS A 104 -3.95 2.85 5.10
N VAL A 105 -4.54 3.46 4.08
CA VAL A 105 -4.40 4.90 3.83
C VAL A 105 -5.45 5.66 4.62
N LYS A 106 -5.02 6.57 5.49
CA LYS A 106 -5.89 7.30 6.41
C LYS A 106 -5.67 8.80 6.34
N ARG A 107 -6.66 9.55 6.80
CA ARG A 107 -6.59 11.02 6.91
C ARG A 107 -5.94 11.41 8.22
N LYS A 108 -5.01 12.34 8.18
CA LYS A 108 -4.36 12.87 9.39
C LYS A 108 -5.32 13.63 10.30
N SER A 109 -6.37 14.22 9.72
CA SER A 109 -7.32 15.04 10.48
C SER A 109 -8.18 14.24 11.46
N ASN A 110 -8.55 13.00 11.12
CA ASN A 110 -9.50 12.22 11.92
C ASN A 110 -9.13 10.74 12.06
N ASN A 111 -8.03 10.31 11.49
CA ASN A 111 -7.55 8.91 11.50
C ASN A 111 -8.53 7.91 10.86
N LYS A 112 -9.42 8.40 10.00
CA LYS A 112 -10.34 7.55 9.25
C LYS A 112 -9.77 7.23 7.88
N ARG A 113 -10.25 6.14 7.28
CA ARG A 113 -9.84 5.74 5.94
C ARG A 113 -10.05 6.86 4.93
N ARG A 114 -9.10 7.00 4.00
CA ARG A 114 -9.17 8.02 2.94
C ARG A 114 -10.41 7.83 2.07
N TYR A 115 -10.71 6.58 1.69
CA TYR A 115 -11.82 6.27 0.81
C TYR A 115 -12.97 5.64 1.58
N GLU A 116 -14.15 6.23 1.46
CA GLU A 116 -15.38 5.67 2.03
C GLU A 116 -15.96 4.56 1.17
N LEU A 117 -15.74 4.66 -0.15
CA LEU A 117 -16.18 3.68 -1.14
C LEU A 117 -15.05 3.37 -2.10
N SER A 118 -14.78 2.10 -2.30
CA SER A 118 -13.76 1.65 -3.26
C SER A 118 -14.38 0.60 -4.19
N ILE A 119 -14.11 0.76 -5.50
CA ILE A 119 -14.63 -0.12 -6.53
C ILE A 119 -13.45 -0.67 -7.33
N MET A 120 -13.39 -2.01 -7.47
CA MET A 120 -12.40 -2.68 -8.29
C MET A 120 -13.06 -3.19 -9.57
N LEU A 121 -12.63 -2.63 -10.71
CA LEU A 121 -13.06 -3.07 -12.02
C LEU A 121 -11.94 -3.84 -12.69
N ILE A 122 -12.14 -5.13 -12.89
CA ILE A 122 -11.16 -5.99 -13.54
C ILE A 122 -11.84 -6.90 -14.54
N ALA A 123 -11.09 -7.28 -15.58
CA ALA A 123 -11.59 -8.19 -16.58
C ALA A 123 -11.93 -9.55 -15.97
N ARG A 124 -12.88 -10.26 -16.59
CA ARG A 124 -13.26 -11.59 -16.17
C ARG A 124 -12.04 -12.52 -16.19
N LYS A 125 -11.93 -13.38 -15.17
CA LYS A 125 -10.83 -14.34 -14.96
C LYS A 125 -9.48 -13.75 -14.56
N ASN A 126 -9.45 -12.49 -14.13
CA ASN A 126 -8.22 -11.86 -13.65
C ASN A 126 -8.10 -11.87 -12.13
N GLY A 127 -8.49 -12.95 -11.49
CA GLY A 127 -8.28 -13.14 -10.05
C GLY A 127 -9.19 -12.34 -9.14
N LYS A 128 -10.42 -12.15 -9.52
CA LYS A 128 -11.41 -11.46 -8.68
C LYS A 128 -11.66 -12.17 -7.37
#